data_e2cd099d03c96d10179bf2636a4307b0
#
_entry.id   e2cd099d03c96d10179bf2636a4307b0
#
_cell.length_a   1.000
_cell.length_b   1.000
_cell.length_c   1.000
_cell.angle_alpha   90.00
_cell.angle_beta   90.00
_cell.angle_gamma   90.00
#
_symmetry.space_group_name_H-M   'P 1'
#
loop_
_entity.id
_entity.type
_entity.pdbx_description
1 polymer ?
#
loop_
_entity_poly.entity_id
_entity_poly.type
_entity_poly.pdbx_seq_one_letter_code
_entity_poly.pdbx_strand_id
1 'polypeptide(L)'
;MLNNPFVLQQSEGFAKRLMAADPESRVGLATRIAWGREPSEEETKKHRDYVTRYRDKAIASGILPPEAELQAWSSLARALITTNEFIYID
;
A
#
# COMPACT_ATOMS: atom_id res chain seq x y z
N MET A 1 5.23 12.96 -5.49
CA MET A 1 4.68 11.66 -5.88
C MET A 1 4.34 11.64 -7.35
N LEU A 2 4.61 10.55 -8.01
CA LEU A 2 4.38 10.45 -9.44
C LEU A 2 2.91 10.18 -9.74
N ASN A 3 2.38 10.94 -10.70
CA ASN A 3 1.01 10.72 -11.21
C ASN A 3 1.04 10.03 -12.56
N ASN A 4 2.02 9.20 -12.76
CA ASN A 4 2.19 8.45 -13.97
C ASN A 4 1.10 7.38 -14.08
N PRO A 5 0.36 7.29 -15.20
CA PRO A 5 -0.67 6.25 -15.35
C PRO A 5 -0.15 4.85 -15.14
N PHE A 6 1.08 4.58 -15.54
CA PHE A 6 1.69 3.27 -15.32
C PHE A 6 1.79 2.96 -13.82
N VAL A 7 2.24 3.92 -13.03
CA VAL A 7 2.36 3.75 -11.59
C VAL A 7 0.98 3.54 -10.96
N LEU A 8 -0.02 4.27 -11.43
CA LEU A 8 -1.37 4.11 -10.92
C LEU A 8 -1.92 2.72 -11.21
N GLN A 9 -1.73 2.22 -12.43
CA GLN A 9 -2.17 0.86 -12.79
C GLN A 9 -1.45 -0.20 -11.97
N GLN A 10 -0.15 -0.04 -11.78
CA GLN A 10 0.64 -0.96 -11.00
C GLN A 10 0.16 -1.00 -9.55
N SER A 11 -0.11 0.16 -8.97
CA SER A 11 -0.54 0.22 -7.58
C SER A 11 -1.93 -0.35 -7.38
N GLU A 12 -2.82 -0.21 -8.35
CA GLU A 12 -4.15 -0.81 -8.25
C GLU A 12 -4.09 -2.33 -8.34
N GLY A 13 -3.31 -2.87 -9.27
CA GLY A 13 -3.12 -4.31 -9.37
C GLY A 13 -2.45 -4.88 -8.12
N PHE A 14 -1.46 -4.16 -7.61
CA PHE A 14 -0.76 -4.51 -6.40
C PHE A 14 -1.75 -4.56 -5.22
N ALA A 15 -2.58 -3.51 -5.09
CA ALA A 15 -3.55 -3.45 -4.01
C ALA A 15 -4.55 -4.61 -4.07
N LYS A 16 -4.99 -4.98 -5.26
CA LYS A 16 -5.90 -6.11 -5.41
C LYS A 16 -5.28 -7.41 -4.94
N ARG A 17 -3.99 -7.59 -5.20
CA ARG A 17 -3.28 -8.76 -4.70
C ARG A 17 -3.23 -8.75 -3.17
N LEU A 18 -3.02 -7.58 -2.58
CA LEU A 18 -3.00 -7.47 -1.13
C LEU A 18 -4.36 -7.75 -0.53
N MET A 19 -5.42 -7.29 -1.19
CA MET A 19 -6.77 -7.53 -0.71
C MET A 19 -7.14 -9.01 -0.75
N ALA A 20 -6.54 -9.76 -1.66
CA ALA A 20 -6.77 -11.20 -1.76
C ALA A 20 -6.00 -11.98 -0.68
N ALA A 21 -5.05 -11.35 -0.02
CA ALA A 21 -4.26 -11.99 1.02
C ALA A 21 -4.93 -11.82 2.38
N ASP A 22 -4.50 -12.63 3.33
CA ASP A 22 -4.92 -12.52 4.71
C ASP A 22 -4.63 -11.11 5.23
N PRO A 23 -5.57 -10.45 5.91
CA PRO A 23 -5.33 -9.07 6.39
C PRO A 23 -4.05 -8.91 7.21
N GLU A 24 -3.71 -9.91 8.03
CA GLU A 24 -2.53 -9.82 8.87
C GLU A 24 -1.23 -9.96 8.08
N SER A 25 -1.31 -10.52 6.87
CA SER A 25 -0.13 -10.74 6.03
C SER A 25 0.12 -9.62 5.03
N ARG A 26 -0.82 -8.69 4.91
CA ARG A 26 -0.77 -7.71 3.83
C ARG A 26 0.44 -6.79 3.87
N VAL A 27 0.79 -6.29 5.07
CA VAL A 27 1.93 -5.38 5.18
C VAL A 27 3.22 -6.08 4.80
N GLY A 28 3.42 -7.29 5.31
CA GLY A 28 4.61 -8.07 4.97
C GLY A 28 4.68 -8.39 3.50
N LEU A 29 3.55 -8.80 2.92
CA LEU A 29 3.49 -9.11 1.50
C LEU A 29 3.79 -7.87 0.66
N ALA A 30 3.22 -6.72 1.04
CA ALA A 30 3.45 -5.48 0.32
C ALA A 30 4.92 -5.11 0.29
N THR A 31 5.58 -5.22 1.45
CA THR A 31 7.00 -4.87 1.54
C THR A 31 7.85 -5.86 0.74
N ARG A 32 7.53 -7.15 0.81
CA ARG A 32 8.27 -8.14 0.04
C ARG A 32 8.15 -7.90 -1.47
N ILE A 33 6.94 -7.58 -1.93
CA ILE A 33 6.72 -7.33 -3.35
C ILE A 33 7.42 -6.06 -3.80
N ALA A 34 7.30 -4.99 -3.02
CA ALA A 34 7.82 -3.69 -3.43
C ALA A 34 9.33 -3.57 -3.22
N TRP A 35 9.84 -4.10 -2.13
CA TRP A 35 11.25 -3.89 -1.74
C TRP A 35 12.10 -5.16 -1.78
N GLY A 36 11.48 -6.32 -1.95
CA GLY A 36 12.22 -7.57 -2.03
C GLY A 36 12.75 -8.08 -0.70
N ARG A 37 12.24 -7.58 0.41
CA ARG A 37 12.66 -8.03 1.74
C ARG A 37 11.53 -7.91 2.74
N GLU A 38 11.72 -8.53 3.89
CA GLU A 38 10.75 -8.43 4.97
C GLU A 38 10.83 -7.05 5.60
N PRO A 39 9.70 -6.50 6.08
CA PRO A 39 9.73 -5.24 6.81
C PRO A 39 10.26 -5.45 8.21
N SER A 40 10.92 -4.42 8.76
CA SER A 40 11.24 -4.41 10.18
C SER A 40 9.95 -4.21 10.98
N GLU A 41 10.03 -4.43 12.29
CA GLU A 41 8.88 -4.20 13.16
C GLU A 41 8.42 -2.75 13.09
N GLU A 42 9.35 -1.84 13.04
CA GLU A 42 9.06 -0.41 12.95
C GLU A 42 8.36 -0.07 11.64
N GLU A 43 8.86 -0.63 10.54
CA GLU A 43 8.24 -0.43 9.23
C GLU A 43 6.84 -1.03 9.18
N THR A 44 6.68 -2.21 9.75
CA THR A 44 5.37 -2.87 9.81
C THR A 44 4.37 -1.98 10.51
N LYS A 45 4.76 -1.41 11.64
CA LYS A 45 3.87 -0.53 12.38
C LYS A 45 3.54 0.73 11.60
N LYS A 46 4.55 1.34 10.97
CA LYS A 46 4.34 2.56 10.18
C LYS A 46 3.39 2.32 9.01
N HIS A 47 3.57 1.22 8.30
CA HIS A 47 2.72 0.91 7.15
C HIS A 47 1.29 0.61 7.60
N ARG A 48 1.15 -0.13 8.70
CA ARG A 48 -0.17 -0.44 9.22
C ARG A 48 -0.90 0.82 9.68
N ASP A 49 -0.20 1.70 10.38
CA ASP A 49 -0.77 2.97 10.84
C ASP A 49 -1.18 3.84 9.65
N TYR A 50 -0.37 3.85 8.60
CA TYR A 50 -0.67 4.62 7.39
C TYR A 50 -1.99 4.16 6.78
N VAL A 51 -2.15 2.84 6.61
CA VAL A 51 -3.37 2.29 6.01
C VAL A 51 -4.58 2.61 6.89
N THR A 52 -4.44 2.42 8.20
CA THR A 52 -5.53 2.67 9.12
C THR A 52 -5.99 4.13 9.06
N ARG A 53 -5.04 5.05 9.09
CA ARG A 53 -5.38 6.47 9.06
C ARG A 53 -5.99 6.89 7.73
N TYR A 54 -5.46 6.38 6.64
CA TYR A 54 -6.00 6.70 5.33
C TYR A 54 -7.43 6.20 5.21
N ARG A 55 -7.65 4.94 5.60
CA ARG A 55 -8.98 4.34 5.56
C ARG A 55 -9.96 5.12 6.41
N ASP A 56 -9.58 5.47 7.63
CA ASP A 56 -10.47 6.18 8.53
C ASP A 56 -10.84 7.56 7.98
N LYS A 57 -9.89 8.26 7.38
CA LYS A 57 -10.18 9.55 6.75
C LYS A 57 -11.10 9.40 5.56
N ALA A 58 -10.91 8.37 4.76
CA ALA A 58 -11.76 8.13 3.61
C ALA A 58 -13.19 7.84 4.04
N ILE A 59 -13.36 7.01 5.08
CA ILE A 59 -14.68 6.70 5.60
C ILE A 59 -15.33 7.96 6.17
N ALA A 60 -14.56 8.78 6.87
CA ALA A 60 -15.09 10.03 7.43
C ALA A 60 -15.54 10.99 6.35
N SER A 61 -14.98 10.90 5.14
CA SER A 61 -15.38 11.77 4.03
C SER A 61 -16.49 11.16 3.17
N GLY A 62 -17.04 10.02 3.58
CA GLY A 62 -18.20 9.44 2.91
C GLY A 62 -17.91 8.26 2.01
N ILE A 63 -16.67 7.76 1.97
CA ILE A 63 -16.31 6.60 1.17
C ILE A 63 -16.78 5.34 1.91
N LEU A 64 -17.39 4.42 1.20
CA LEU A 64 -17.82 3.17 1.81
C LEU A 64 -16.62 2.34 2.27
N PRO A 65 -16.74 1.61 3.39
CA PRO A 65 -15.61 0.87 3.94
C PRO A 65 -14.85 -0.03 2.97
N PRO A 66 -15.50 -0.85 2.12
CA PRO A 66 -14.72 -1.67 1.18
C PRO A 66 -13.90 -0.84 0.20
N GLU A 67 -14.47 0.26 -0.28
CA GLU A 67 -13.77 1.16 -1.18
C GLU A 67 -12.64 1.88 -0.45
N ALA A 68 -12.90 2.31 0.78
CA ALA A 68 -11.88 2.98 1.58
C ALA A 68 -10.69 2.06 1.85
N GLU A 69 -10.96 0.80 2.10
CA GLU A 69 -9.91 -0.19 2.32
C GLU A 69 -9.04 -0.34 1.07
N LEU A 70 -9.66 -0.50 -0.08
CA LEU A 70 -8.94 -0.63 -1.34
C LEU A 70 -8.12 0.62 -1.64
N GLN A 71 -8.70 1.81 -1.41
CA GLN A 71 -7.97 3.05 -1.64
C GLN A 71 -6.77 3.19 -0.71
N ALA A 72 -6.93 2.77 0.54
CA ALA A 72 -5.83 2.85 1.50
C ALA A 72 -4.67 1.97 1.09
N TRP A 73 -4.95 0.72 0.68
CA TRP A 73 -3.90 -0.18 0.25
C TRP A 73 -3.28 0.25 -1.08
N SER A 74 -4.09 0.84 -1.98
CA SER A 74 -3.56 1.41 -3.22
C SER A 74 -2.60 2.56 -2.93
N SER A 75 -2.95 3.40 -1.96
CA SER A 75 -2.09 4.51 -1.57
C SER A 75 -0.78 4.03 -0.99
N LEU A 76 -0.83 3.03 -0.11
CA LEU A 76 0.40 2.45 0.44
C LEU A 76 1.24 1.82 -0.66
N ALA A 77 0.61 1.05 -1.55
CA ALA A 77 1.33 0.40 -2.65
C ALA A 77 2.04 1.43 -3.50
N ARG A 78 1.36 2.53 -3.83
CA ARG A 78 1.96 3.60 -4.63
C ARG A 78 3.15 4.22 -3.91
N ALA A 79 3.01 4.45 -2.60
CA ALA A 79 4.09 5.00 -1.81
C ALA A 79 5.31 4.08 -1.79
N LEU A 80 5.08 2.78 -1.63
CA LEU A 80 6.18 1.82 -1.61
C LEU A 80 6.87 1.71 -2.97
N ILE A 81 6.07 1.71 -4.05
CA ILE A 81 6.62 1.61 -5.40
C ILE A 81 7.50 2.81 -5.73
N THR A 82 7.15 3.97 -5.21
CA THR A 82 7.87 5.19 -5.54
C THR A 82 9.00 5.53 -4.57
N THR A 83 9.30 4.66 -3.61
CA THR A 83 10.42 4.89 -2.71
C THR A 83 11.74 4.54 -3.40
N ASN A 84 12.83 5.03 -2.83
CA ASN A 84 14.16 4.77 -3.38
C ASN A 84 14.51 3.30 -3.39
N GLU A 85 14.01 2.54 -2.42
CA GLU A 85 14.33 1.12 -2.36
C GLU A 85 13.78 0.35 -3.54
N PHE A 86 12.58 0.74 -4.00
CA PHE A 86 11.96 0.04 -5.12
C PHE A 86 12.49 0.53 -6.46
N ILE A 87 12.57 1.85 -6.65
CA ILE A 87 12.91 2.40 -7.95
C ILE A 87 14.41 2.51 -8.19
N TYR A 88 15.19 2.15 -7.22
CA TYR A 88 16.63 2.23 -7.34
C TYR A 88 17.14 1.09 -8.20
N ILE A 89 17.51 1.43 -9.39
CA ILE A 89 17.97 0.45 -10.37
C ILE A 89 19.29 0.92 -10.92
N ASP A 90 20.26 0.15 -10.80
CA ASP A 90 21.54 0.51 -11.41
C ASP A 90 22.12 -0.53 -12.24
#